data_ea02f9edc38a2332c0c5d4a48dc7a98d
#
_entry.id   ea02f9edc38a2332c0c5d4a48dc7a98d
#
_cell.length_a   1.000
_cell.length_b   1.000
_cell.length_c   1.000
_cell.angle_alpha   90.00
_cell.angle_beta   90.00
_cell.angle_gamma   90.00
#
_symmetry.space_group_name_H-M   'P 1'
#
loop_
_entity.id
_entity.type
_entity.pdbx_description
1 polymer ?
#
loop_
_entity_poly.entity_id
_entity_poly.type
_entity_poly.pdbx_seq_one_letter_code
_entity_poly.pdbx_strand_id
1 'polypeptide(L)'
;MNEHTPSPQQRAREEELIETVVDSFAAAPDVRLKEVMQALTRHLHAFVREVRLTEEEWAAGIAFLNAAGRITDERRQEFILLSDVLGVSMQTVAVNNEAYGDATEATVFGPFFTEDAPLIENGGDIAGGAPGRPCWVEGTVTDTAGAPVAGARIEVWEADEDGFYDVQYGDDRVAGRAHLYTDEDGRYRFWGLTPTPYPIPNDGPVGKLLDAVGRSPMRASHLHFMVSAAQMRTLVTHIFVRGDELLDRDSVFGVKESLIMDFSEQAAGSETPDGRDLGGRSWSRTRFDIVLAPASEPTNTRAEAQKGTDR
;
A
#
# COMPACT_ATOMS: atom_id res chain seq x y z
N MET A 1 6.00 -35.28 -11.33
CA MET A 1 6.88 -34.24 -11.93
C MET A 1 7.69 -34.96 -13.02
N ASN A 2 7.43 -34.64 -14.29
CA ASN A 2 8.24 -35.16 -15.39
C ASN A 2 9.56 -34.37 -15.40
N GLU A 3 10.64 -34.99 -14.95
CA GLU A 3 12.01 -34.47 -15.06
C GLU A 3 12.48 -34.53 -16.53
N HIS A 4 11.79 -33.79 -17.40
CA HIS A 4 12.26 -33.68 -18.79
C HIS A 4 13.33 -32.56 -18.84
N THR A 5 14.58 -32.95 -18.60
CA THR A 5 15.73 -32.04 -18.82
C THR A 5 15.84 -31.72 -20.31
N PRO A 6 15.67 -30.49 -20.75
CA PRO A 6 15.72 -30.15 -22.16
C PRO A 6 17.09 -30.48 -22.78
N SER A 7 17.11 -30.91 -24.03
CA SER A 7 18.34 -31.18 -24.75
C SER A 7 19.19 -29.92 -24.91
N PRO A 8 20.51 -30.02 -25.13
CA PRO A 8 21.37 -28.85 -25.42
C PRO A 8 20.87 -28.03 -26.59
N GLN A 9 20.34 -28.67 -27.61
CA GLN A 9 19.76 -27.99 -28.77
C GLN A 9 18.48 -27.19 -28.40
N GLN A 10 17.62 -27.76 -27.57
CA GLN A 10 16.42 -27.11 -27.12
C GLN A 10 16.78 -25.87 -26.28
N ARG A 11 17.73 -26.01 -25.36
CA ARG A 11 18.20 -24.86 -24.54
C ARG A 11 18.78 -23.73 -25.41
N ALA A 12 19.54 -24.06 -26.45
CA ALA A 12 20.08 -23.06 -27.35
C ALA A 12 19.00 -22.29 -28.11
N ARG A 13 17.94 -22.98 -28.57
CA ARG A 13 16.78 -22.34 -29.21
C ARG A 13 16.00 -21.42 -28.26
N GLU A 14 15.81 -21.87 -27.02
CA GLU A 14 15.15 -21.06 -25.98
C GLU A 14 15.96 -19.80 -25.70
N GLU A 15 17.28 -19.86 -25.64
CA GLU A 15 18.19 -18.73 -25.44
C GLU A 15 18.14 -17.75 -26.63
N GLU A 16 18.25 -18.27 -27.85
CA GLU A 16 18.17 -17.47 -29.09
C GLU A 16 16.85 -16.68 -29.17
N LEU A 17 15.73 -17.31 -28.79
CA LEU A 17 14.43 -16.64 -28.73
C LEU A 17 14.45 -15.47 -27.73
N ILE A 18 15.01 -15.67 -26.54
CA ILE A 18 15.10 -14.62 -25.51
C ILE A 18 15.89 -13.42 -26.05
N GLU A 19 17.08 -13.66 -26.59
CA GLU A 19 17.93 -12.59 -27.12
C GLU A 19 17.23 -11.87 -28.27
N THR A 20 16.59 -12.58 -29.18
CA THR A 20 15.82 -11.99 -30.29
C THR A 20 14.71 -11.06 -29.78
N VAL A 21 13.93 -11.47 -28.76
CA VAL A 21 12.86 -10.63 -28.21
C VAL A 21 13.43 -9.45 -27.43
N VAL A 22 14.49 -9.63 -26.66
CA VAL A 22 15.15 -8.56 -25.91
C VAL A 22 15.74 -7.52 -26.86
N ASP A 23 16.39 -7.95 -27.95
CA ASP A 23 16.98 -7.07 -28.95
C ASP A 23 15.93 -6.29 -29.75
N SER A 24 14.70 -6.80 -29.87
CA SER A 24 13.60 -6.10 -30.53
C SER A 24 13.27 -4.74 -29.88
N PHE A 25 13.62 -4.56 -28.60
CA PHE A 25 13.45 -3.28 -27.88
C PHE A 25 14.63 -2.31 -28.07
N ALA A 26 15.71 -2.70 -28.75
CA ALA A 26 16.93 -1.91 -28.83
C ALA A 26 16.71 -0.50 -29.41
N ALA A 27 15.76 -0.35 -30.35
CA ALA A 27 15.44 0.91 -31.02
C ALA A 27 14.42 1.80 -30.25
N ALA A 28 13.99 1.42 -29.06
CA ALA A 28 13.04 2.22 -28.29
C ALA A 28 13.65 3.59 -27.94
N PRO A 29 12.95 4.70 -28.22
CA PRO A 29 13.48 6.06 -28.03
C PRO A 29 13.60 6.44 -26.55
N ASP A 30 12.76 5.88 -25.69
CA ASP A 30 12.84 6.05 -24.23
C ASP A 30 13.79 5.00 -23.65
N VAL A 31 14.93 5.48 -23.16
CA VAL A 31 15.99 4.63 -22.60
C VAL A 31 15.49 3.84 -21.39
N ARG A 32 14.72 4.49 -20.51
CA ARG A 32 14.21 3.84 -19.31
C ARG A 32 13.16 2.78 -19.63
N LEU A 33 12.23 3.09 -20.53
CA LEU A 33 11.24 2.12 -20.98
C LEU A 33 11.93 0.90 -21.65
N LYS A 34 12.99 1.14 -22.46
CA LYS A 34 13.79 0.05 -23.03
C LYS A 34 14.36 -0.87 -21.95
N GLU A 35 15.01 -0.31 -20.93
CA GLU A 35 15.57 -1.09 -19.81
C GLU A 35 14.50 -1.93 -19.11
N VAL A 36 13.34 -1.32 -18.80
CA VAL A 36 12.22 -1.99 -18.16
C VAL A 36 11.70 -3.14 -19.00
N MET A 37 11.45 -2.92 -20.29
CA MET A 37 10.91 -3.95 -21.18
C MET A 37 11.89 -5.09 -21.43
N GLN A 38 13.18 -4.79 -21.56
CA GLN A 38 14.21 -5.82 -21.69
C GLN A 38 14.34 -6.67 -20.42
N ALA A 39 14.34 -6.04 -19.25
CA ALA A 39 14.38 -6.74 -17.96
C ALA A 39 13.12 -7.61 -17.75
N LEU A 40 11.92 -7.03 -17.96
CA LEU A 40 10.66 -7.76 -17.85
C LEU A 40 10.64 -9.00 -18.77
N THR A 41 11.05 -8.85 -20.02
CA THR A 41 11.12 -9.95 -20.98
C THR A 41 12.03 -11.07 -20.48
N ARG A 42 13.24 -10.75 -20.01
CA ARG A 42 14.16 -11.77 -19.48
C ARG A 42 13.54 -12.53 -18.31
N HIS A 43 12.90 -11.83 -17.37
CA HIS A 43 12.28 -12.47 -16.20
C HIS A 43 11.06 -13.33 -16.57
N LEU A 44 10.21 -12.88 -17.50
CA LEU A 44 9.07 -13.67 -17.96
C LEU A 44 9.54 -14.93 -18.68
N HIS A 45 10.52 -14.85 -19.56
CA HIS A 45 11.08 -16.01 -20.24
C HIS A 45 11.79 -16.95 -19.25
N ALA A 46 12.52 -16.40 -18.27
CA ALA A 46 13.14 -17.19 -17.22
C ALA A 46 12.10 -17.98 -16.42
N PHE A 47 11.01 -17.33 -16.01
CA PHE A 47 9.88 -17.98 -15.34
C PHE A 47 9.31 -19.14 -16.17
N VAL A 48 8.98 -18.90 -17.45
CA VAL A 48 8.43 -19.95 -18.35
C VAL A 48 9.37 -21.16 -18.43
N ARG A 49 10.68 -20.92 -18.53
CA ARG A 49 11.70 -21.96 -18.61
C ARG A 49 11.89 -22.71 -17.29
N GLU A 50 11.90 -21.98 -16.18
CA GLU A 50 12.10 -22.53 -14.84
C GLU A 50 10.99 -23.51 -14.46
N VAL A 51 9.74 -23.08 -14.61
CA VAL A 51 8.57 -23.91 -14.27
C VAL A 51 8.18 -24.86 -15.39
N ARG A 52 8.80 -24.78 -16.58
CA ARG A 52 8.42 -25.52 -17.79
C ARG A 52 6.93 -25.38 -18.11
N LEU A 53 6.46 -24.11 -18.10
CA LEU A 53 5.05 -23.74 -18.27
C LEU A 53 4.44 -24.44 -19.49
N THR A 54 3.33 -25.14 -19.29
CA THR A 54 2.60 -25.78 -20.38
C THR A 54 1.70 -24.79 -21.13
N GLU A 55 1.30 -25.14 -22.36
CA GLU A 55 0.35 -24.33 -23.14
C GLU A 55 -1.00 -24.18 -22.45
N GLU A 56 -1.46 -25.20 -21.70
CA GLU A 56 -2.69 -25.17 -20.94
C GLU A 56 -2.59 -24.22 -19.76
N GLU A 57 -1.48 -24.25 -19.02
CA GLU A 57 -1.21 -23.33 -17.90
C GLU A 57 -1.07 -21.88 -18.41
N TRP A 58 -0.40 -21.68 -19.53
CA TRP A 58 -0.33 -20.37 -20.20
C TRP A 58 -1.73 -19.86 -20.57
N ALA A 59 -2.56 -20.71 -21.21
CA ALA A 59 -3.93 -20.34 -21.57
C ALA A 59 -4.79 -20.00 -20.34
N ALA A 60 -4.63 -20.74 -19.25
CA ALA A 60 -5.30 -20.44 -17.97
C ALA A 60 -4.86 -19.08 -17.40
N GLY A 61 -3.55 -18.74 -17.47
CA GLY A 61 -3.03 -17.45 -17.08
C GLY A 61 -3.62 -16.30 -17.91
N ILE A 62 -3.73 -16.48 -19.23
CA ILE A 62 -4.36 -15.49 -20.12
C ILE A 62 -5.86 -15.32 -19.80
N ALA A 63 -6.56 -16.44 -19.54
CA ALA A 63 -7.97 -16.38 -19.15
C ALA A 63 -8.18 -15.64 -17.82
N PHE A 64 -7.29 -15.85 -16.84
CA PHE A 64 -7.28 -15.14 -15.57
C PHE A 64 -7.09 -13.63 -15.77
N LEU A 65 -6.08 -13.21 -16.53
CA LEU A 65 -5.81 -11.78 -16.81
C LEU A 65 -7.00 -11.13 -17.53
N ASN A 66 -7.61 -11.82 -18.50
CA ASN A 66 -8.80 -11.33 -19.17
C ASN A 66 -9.99 -11.17 -18.20
N ALA A 67 -10.17 -12.10 -17.26
CA ALA A 67 -11.21 -12.02 -16.25
C ALA A 67 -10.96 -10.84 -15.28
N ALA A 68 -9.73 -10.63 -14.84
CA ALA A 68 -9.35 -9.48 -14.01
C ALA A 68 -9.60 -8.15 -14.74
N GLY A 69 -9.23 -8.06 -16.03
CA GLY A 69 -9.47 -6.87 -16.84
C GLY A 69 -10.95 -6.54 -17.03
N ARG A 70 -11.83 -7.55 -17.11
CA ARG A 70 -13.28 -7.34 -17.28
C ARG A 70 -13.99 -6.74 -16.07
N ILE A 71 -13.45 -6.96 -14.87
CA ILE A 71 -14.03 -6.45 -13.62
C ILE A 71 -13.27 -5.24 -13.05
N THR A 72 -12.18 -4.83 -13.71
CA THR A 72 -11.43 -3.62 -13.35
C THR A 72 -12.15 -2.39 -13.91
N ASP A 73 -12.46 -1.43 -13.05
CA ASP A 73 -13.03 -0.13 -13.37
C ASP A 73 -12.43 0.96 -12.45
N GLU A 74 -13.00 2.16 -12.44
CA GLU A 74 -12.54 3.29 -11.62
C GLU A 74 -12.65 3.03 -10.10
N ARG A 75 -13.55 2.14 -9.68
CA ARG A 75 -13.80 1.80 -8.27
C ARG A 75 -13.16 0.49 -7.85
N ARG A 76 -12.99 -0.44 -8.79
CA ARG A 76 -12.44 -1.77 -8.54
C ARG A 76 -11.15 -1.98 -9.32
N GLN A 77 -10.04 -2.05 -8.61
CA GLN A 77 -8.70 -2.17 -9.18
C GLN A 77 -8.15 -3.60 -9.02
N GLU A 78 -8.70 -4.55 -9.77
CA GLU A 78 -8.33 -5.97 -9.63
C GLU A 78 -6.85 -6.25 -9.97
N PHE A 79 -6.23 -5.46 -10.87
CA PHE A 79 -4.79 -5.58 -11.16
C PHE A 79 -3.92 -5.03 -10.03
N ILE A 80 -4.35 -3.98 -9.33
CA ILE A 80 -3.65 -3.51 -8.12
C ILE A 80 -3.74 -4.59 -7.06
N LEU A 81 -4.93 -5.17 -6.86
CA LEU A 81 -5.15 -6.25 -5.93
C LEU A 81 -4.25 -7.47 -6.24
N LEU A 82 -4.10 -7.84 -7.52
CA LEU A 82 -3.18 -8.89 -7.95
C LEU A 82 -1.73 -8.55 -7.58
N SER A 83 -1.31 -7.32 -7.84
CA SER A 83 0.03 -6.83 -7.48
C SER A 83 0.27 -6.90 -5.97
N ASP A 84 -0.73 -6.54 -5.16
CA ASP A 84 -0.67 -6.55 -3.71
C ASP A 84 -0.52 -7.99 -3.17
N VAL A 85 -1.36 -8.92 -3.60
CA VAL A 85 -1.31 -10.31 -3.11
C VAL A 85 -0.09 -11.08 -3.60
N LEU A 86 0.56 -10.64 -4.67
CA LEU A 86 1.85 -11.16 -5.13
C LEU A 86 3.05 -10.46 -4.48
N GLY A 87 2.82 -9.44 -3.64
CA GLY A 87 3.86 -8.68 -2.96
C GLY A 87 4.63 -7.71 -3.88
N VAL A 88 4.21 -7.55 -5.14
CA VAL A 88 4.88 -6.68 -6.12
C VAL A 88 4.73 -5.21 -5.70
N SER A 89 3.56 -4.81 -5.19
CA SER A 89 3.33 -3.46 -4.66
C SER A 89 4.28 -3.17 -3.49
N MET A 90 4.38 -4.08 -2.50
CA MET A 90 5.30 -3.90 -1.37
C MET A 90 6.77 -3.88 -1.79
N GLN A 91 7.16 -4.73 -2.74
CA GLN A 91 8.53 -4.70 -3.29
C GLN A 91 8.81 -3.38 -4.00
N THR A 92 7.83 -2.84 -4.74
CA THR A 92 7.96 -1.54 -5.40
C THR A 92 8.09 -0.42 -4.37
N VAL A 93 7.28 -0.45 -3.29
CA VAL A 93 7.42 0.49 -2.17
C VAL A 93 8.80 0.40 -1.55
N ALA A 94 9.30 -0.80 -1.28
CA ALA A 94 10.62 -1.01 -0.66
C ALA A 94 11.76 -0.45 -1.51
N VAL A 95 11.72 -0.65 -2.83
CA VAL A 95 12.76 -0.14 -3.76
C VAL A 95 12.74 1.39 -3.87
N ASN A 96 11.55 2.02 -3.76
CA ASN A 96 11.41 3.46 -3.93
C ASN A 96 11.46 4.26 -2.62
N ASN A 97 11.33 3.58 -1.50
CA ASN A 97 11.37 4.20 -0.17
C ASN A 97 12.51 3.61 0.66
N GLU A 98 13.73 3.77 0.15
CA GLU A 98 14.92 3.43 0.91
C GLU A 98 14.87 4.13 2.28
N ALA A 99 15.27 3.39 3.31
CA ALA A 99 15.29 3.88 4.68
C ALA A 99 16.13 5.17 4.78
N TYR A 100 15.58 6.21 5.38
CA TYR A 100 16.28 7.48 5.59
C TYR A 100 16.30 7.78 7.08
N GLY A 101 17.38 7.38 7.74
CA GLY A 101 17.52 7.51 9.19
C GLY A 101 16.34 6.83 9.91
N ASP A 102 15.74 7.54 10.86
CA ASP A 102 14.61 7.08 11.65
C ASP A 102 13.24 7.45 11.00
N ALA A 103 13.21 7.79 9.71
CA ALA A 103 11.95 8.13 9.02
C ALA A 103 10.96 6.96 9.06
N THR A 104 9.68 7.30 9.23
CA THR A 104 8.59 6.33 9.26
C THR A 104 8.55 5.51 7.96
N GLU A 105 8.41 4.21 8.09
CA GLU A 105 8.38 3.28 6.96
C GLU A 105 7.10 3.42 6.14
N ALA A 106 7.25 3.39 4.81
CA ALA A 106 6.13 3.39 3.87
C ALA A 106 5.56 1.98 3.66
N THR A 107 4.27 1.90 3.33
CA THR A 107 3.58 0.67 2.94
C THR A 107 2.74 0.90 1.68
N VAL A 108 1.97 -0.10 1.23
CA VAL A 108 1.11 0.01 0.06
C VAL A 108 0.03 1.08 0.24
N PHE A 109 -0.42 1.66 -0.86
CA PHE A 109 -1.46 2.70 -0.86
C PHE A 109 -2.85 2.12 -0.56
N GLY A 110 -3.12 0.94 -1.09
CA GLY A 110 -4.43 0.32 -1.05
C GLY A 110 -5.40 0.88 -2.11
N PRO A 111 -6.50 0.17 -2.38
CA PRO A 111 -7.42 0.52 -3.48
C PRO A 111 -8.55 1.47 -3.07
N PHE A 112 -8.67 1.89 -1.81
CA PHE A 112 -9.83 2.61 -1.29
C PHE A 112 -9.60 4.08 -0.97
N PHE A 113 -8.43 4.60 -1.28
CA PHE A 113 -8.14 6.02 -1.13
C PHE A 113 -8.93 6.88 -2.14
N THR A 114 -9.40 8.02 -1.68
CA THR A 114 -10.04 9.06 -2.53
C THR A 114 -9.48 10.43 -2.19
N GLU A 115 -9.27 11.27 -3.20
CA GLU A 115 -8.66 12.60 -3.04
C GLU A 115 -9.59 13.65 -2.41
N ASP A 116 -10.90 13.36 -2.31
CA ASP A 116 -11.95 14.27 -1.88
C ASP A 116 -12.35 14.12 -0.40
N ALA A 117 -11.47 13.54 0.43
CA ALA A 117 -11.74 13.39 1.85
C ALA A 117 -12.03 14.75 2.52
N PRO A 118 -13.07 14.87 3.39
CA PRO A 118 -13.45 16.11 4.02
C PRO A 118 -12.36 16.63 4.96
N LEU A 119 -12.24 17.97 5.06
CA LEU A 119 -11.39 18.60 6.07
C LEU A 119 -12.08 18.52 7.43
N ILE A 120 -11.33 18.12 8.45
CA ILE A 120 -11.72 18.21 9.86
C ILE A 120 -10.73 19.07 10.64
N GLU A 121 -11.17 19.64 11.76
CA GLU A 121 -10.29 20.25 12.73
C GLU A 121 -9.58 19.19 13.59
N ASN A 122 -8.47 19.56 14.23
CA ASN A 122 -7.82 18.70 15.22
C ASN A 122 -8.80 18.36 16.36
N GLY A 123 -9.00 17.06 16.63
CA GLY A 123 -10.00 16.54 17.53
C GLY A 123 -11.35 16.22 16.86
N GLY A 124 -11.47 16.46 15.55
CA GLY A 124 -12.65 16.07 14.76
C GLY A 124 -12.87 14.56 14.70
N ASP A 125 -13.98 14.14 14.09
CA ASP A 125 -14.41 12.75 14.01
C ASP A 125 -14.51 12.30 12.56
N ILE A 126 -13.74 11.28 12.17
CA ILE A 126 -13.74 10.74 10.82
C ILE A 126 -14.75 9.60 10.65
N ALA A 127 -15.29 9.05 11.74
CA ALA A 127 -16.18 7.88 11.65
C ALA A 127 -17.43 8.14 10.80
N GLY A 128 -17.92 9.41 10.75
CA GLY A 128 -19.05 9.78 9.89
C GLY A 128 -20.32 8.95 10.12
N GLY A 129 -20.47 8.37 11.33
CA GLY A 129 -21.59 7.50 11.69
C GLY A 129 -21.40 6.05 11.22
N ALA A 130 -20.23 5.65 10.76
CA ALA A 130 -19.92 4.25 10.53
C ALA A 130 -19.96 3.45 11.83
N PRO A 131 -20.37 2.17 11.80
CA PRO A 131 -20.38 1.31 12.99
C PRO A 131 -18.95 0.98 13.41
N GLY A 132 -18.75 0.88 14.74
CA GLY A 132 -17.48 0.50 15.33
C GLY A 132 -17.22 1.10 16.70
N ARG A 133 -16.20 0.61 17.37
CA ARG A 133 -15.74 1.14 18.65
C ARG A 133 -14.96 2.42 18.41
N PRO A 134 -15.31 3.55 19.05
CA PRO A 134 -14.55 4.79 18.91
C PRO A 134 -13.07 4.61 19.28
N CYS A 135 -12.20 5.26 18.53
CA CYS A 135 -10.77 5.28 18.78
C CYS A 135 -10.25 6.72 18.76
N TRP A 136 -9.58 7.13 19.83
CA TRP A 136 -8.79 8.37 19.82
C TRP A 136 -7.40 8.09 19.28
N VAL A 137 -7.08 8.77 18.19
CA VAL A 137 -5.76 8.70 17.53
C VAL A 137 -5.06 10.04 17.71
N GLU A 138 -3.82 10.00 18.16
CA GLU A 138 -3.00 11.21 18.32
C GLU A 138 -1.54 10.94 18.00
N GLY A 139 -0.78 11.99 17.72
CA GLY A 139 0.65 11.90 17.49
C GLY A 139 1.28 13.23 17.13
N THR A 140 2.54 13.17 16.75
CA THR A 140 3.32 14.30 16.26
C THR A 140 3.93 13.97 14.91
N VAL A 141 4.06 14.95 14.04
CA VAL A 141 4.84 14.87 12.80
C VAL A 141 6.10 15.69 12.98
N THR A 142 7.24 15.03 12.82
CA THR A 142 8.56 15.65 12.87
C THR A 142 9.36 15.35 11.60
N ASP A 143 10.40 16.13 11.36
CA ASP A 143 11.44 15.76 10.41
C ASP A 143 12.49 14.80 11.04
N THR A 144 13.45 14.36 10.27
CA THR A 144 14.54 13.47 10.74
C THR A 144 15.54 14.14 11.67
N ALA A 145 15.45 15.45 11.88
CA ALA A 145 16.22 16.19 12.90
C ALA A 145 15.43 16.35 14.21
N GLY A 146 14.18 15.86 14.25
CA GLY A 146 13.27 15.97 15.39
C GLY A 146 12.55 17.31 15.49
N ALA A 147 12.65 18.18 14.47
CA ALA A 147 11.89 19.43 14.44
C ALA A 147 10.42 19.16 14.06
N PRO A 148 9.46 19.84 14.71
CA PRO A 148 8.04 19.68 14.38
C PRO A 148 7.74 20.17 12.96
N VAL A 149 6.89 19.42 12.24
CA VAL A 149 6.40 19.79 10.92
C VAL A 149 5.00 20.37 11.06
N ALA A 150 4.92 21.68 11.18
CA ALA A 150 3.65 22.42 11.27
C ALA A 150 2.94 22.45 9.90
N GLY A 151 1.61 22.35 9.91
CA GLY A 151 0.80 22.41 8.68
C GLY A 151 0.99 21.20 7.75
N ALA A 152 1.55 20.09 8.24
CA ALA A 152 1.56 18.85 7.48
C ALA A 152 0.13 18.37 7.25
N ARG A 153 -0.23 18.07 6.00
CA ARG A 153 -1.52 17.49 5.64
C ARG A 153 -1.48 16.01 5.92
N ILE A 154 -2.42 15.55 6.72
CA ILE A 154 -2.61 14.14 7.08
C ILE A 154 -3.94 13.70 6.49
N GLU A 155 -3.92 12.76 5.57
CA GLU A 155 -5.08 12.02 5.09
C GLU A 155 -5.16 10.73 5.89
N VAL A 156 -6.34 10.36 6.33
CA VAL A 156 -6.62 9.12 7.06
C VAL A 156 -7.83 8.43 6.45
N TRP A 157 -7.78 7.11 6.35
CA TRP A 157 -8.93 6.30 5.93
C TRP A 157 -8.87 4.91 6.55
N GLU A 158 -10.04 4.38 6.86
CA GLU A 158 -10.21 3.11 7.56
C GLU A 158 -11.51 2.41 7.15
N ALA A 159 -11.57 1.12 7.36
CA ALA A 159 -12.81 0.36 7.26
C ALA A 159 -13.64 0.50 8.54
N ASP A 160 -14.96 0.31 8.40
CA ASP A 160 -15.86 0.14 9.55
C ASP A 160 -15.67 -1.24 10.23
N GLU A 161 -16.45 -1.53 11.28
CA GLU A 161 -16.33 -2.80 12.02
C GLU A 161 -16.70 -4.04 11.20
N ASP A 162 -17.44 -3.87 10.11
CA ASP A 162 -17.81 -4.93 9.15
C ASP A 162 -16.77 -5.10 8.03
N GLY A 163 -15.74 -4.26 7.99
CA GLY A 163 -14.64 -4.30 7.02
C GLY A 163 -14.91 -3.57 5.72
N PHE A 164 -15.87 -2.64 5.68
CA PHE A 164 -16.20 -1.87 4.50
C PHE A 164 -15.67 -0.44 4.60
N TYR A 165 -15.13 0.05 3.50
CA TYR A 165 -14.85 1.47 3.29
C TYR A 165 -16.10 2.17 2.70
N ASP A 166 -16.22 3.47 2.91
CA ASP A 166 -17.38 4.24 2.44
C ASP A 166 -17.58 4.17 0.92
N VAL A 167 -16.51 4.07 0.15
CA VAL A 167 -16.56 3.86 -1.32
C VAL A 167 -17.24 2.55 -1.73
N GLN A 168 -17.40 1.61 -0.79
CA GLN A 168 -18.09 0.34 -0.99
C GLN A 168 -19.55 0.40 -0.52
N TYR A 169 -19.98 1.50 0.14
CA TYR A 169 -21.36 1.68 0.55
C TYR A 169 -22.26 1.89 -0.66
N GLY A 170 -23.51 1.55 -0.52
CA GLY A 170 -24.52 1.74 -1.55
C GLY A 170 -25.13 3.16 -1.60
N ASP A 171 -24.58 4.09 -0.82
CA ASP A 171 -25.01 5.48 -0.71
C ASP A 171 -23.82 6.44 -0.85
N ASP A 172 -24.07 7.76 -0.82
CA ASP A 172 -23.04 8.81 -0.95
C ASP A 172 -22.48 9.27 0.42
N ARG A 173 -22.66 8.48 1.48
CA ARG A 173 -22.16 8.83 2.81
C ARG A 173 -20.64 8.75 2.86
N VAL A 174 -20.03 9.81 3.34
CA VAL A 174 -18.59 9.85 3.64
C VAL A 174 -18.38 9.41 5.10
N ALA A 175 -17.61 8.36 5.30
CA ALA A 175 -17.34 7.80 6.60
C ALA A 175 -15.97 7.10 6.64
N GLY A 176 -15.33 7.11 7.80
CA GLY A 176 -14.02 6.47 7.98
C GLY A 176 -12.89 7.17 7.24
N ARG A 177 -13.07 8.39 6.72
CA ARG A 177 -12.01 9.16 6.05
C ARG A 177 -12.14 10.65 6.26
N ALA A 178 -11.00 11.31 6.38
CA ALA A 178 -10.87 12.76 6.41
C ALA A 178 -9.43 13.20 6.13
N HIS A 179 -9.24 14.52 6.00
CA HIS A 179 -7.91 15.08 6.13
C HIS A 179 -7.90 16.19 7.20
N LEU A 180 -6.73 16.36 7.81
CA LEU A 180 -6.48 17.40 8.82
C LEU A 180 -5.05 17.93 8.68
N TYR A 181 -4.73 18.97 9.43
CA TYR A 181 -3.40 19.56 9.44
C TYR A 181 -2.81 19.52 10.84
N THR A 182 -1.49 19.32 10.93
CA THR A 182 -0.77 19.46 12.19
C THR A 182 -0.78 20.91 12.68
N ASP A 183 -0.80 21.10 14.00
CA ASP A 183 -0.65 22.40 14.64
C ASP A 183 0.80 22.94 14.58
N GLU A 184 1.07 24.08 15.24
CA GLU A 184 2.41 24.71 15.27
C GLU A 184 3.49 23.85 15.92
N ASP A 185 3.09 22.92 16.80
CA ASP A 185 3.97 21.95 17.46
C ASP A 185 4.07 20.62 16.70
N GLY A 186 3.52 20.52 15.49
CA GLY A 186 3.47 19.31 14.68
C GLY A 186 2.47 18.26 15.20
N ARG A 187 1.58 18.60 16.15
CA ARG A 187 0.64 17.65 16.74
C ARG A 187 -0.60 17.48 15.89
N TYR A 188 -1.14 16.26 15.90
CA TYR A 188 -2.43 15.92 15.31
C TYR A 188 -3.22 15.01 16.24
N ARG A 189 -4.53 15.03 16.10
CA ARG A 189 -5.45 14.15 16.83
C ARG A 189 -6.82 14.11 16.15
N PHE A 190 -7.50 12.99 16.29
CA PHE A 190 -8.85 12.80 15.76
C PHE A 190 -9.54 11.61 16.42
N TRP A 191 -10.86 11.56 16.29
CA TRP A 191 -11.65 10.39 16.56
C TRP A 191 -11.84 9.59 15.27
N GLY A 192 -11.62 8.28 15.33
CA GLY A 192 -11.92 7.30 14.31
C GLY A 192 -12.52 6.06 14.95
N LEU A 193 -12.31 4.93 14.33
CA LEU A 193 -12.73 3.62 14.83
C LEU A 193 -11.53 2.78 15.27
N THR A 194 -11.75 1.85 16.18
CA THR A 194 -10.76 0.80 16.48
C THR A 194 -10.70 -0.13 15.28
N PRO A 195 -9.57 -0.27 14.58
CA PRO A 195 -9.50 -1.10 13.40
C PRO A 195 -9.82 -2.56 13.69
N THR A 196 -10.48 -3.22 12.75
CA THR A 196 -10.81 -4.65 12.77
C THR A 196 -10.22 -5.35 11.56
N PRO A 197 -9.94 -6.66 11.62
CA PRO A 197 -9.45 -7.39 10.46
C PRO A 197 -10.57 -7.57 9.43
N TYR A 198 -10.24 -7.49 8.16
CA TYR A 198 -11.23 -7.67 7.10
C TYR A 198 -10.62 -8.36 5.87
N PRO A 199 -11.44 -9.05 5.04
CA PRO A 199 -10.96 -9.61 3.80
C PRO A 199 -10.81 -8.54 2.72
N ILE A 200 -9.75 -8.64 1.92
CA ILE A 200 -9.71 -7.92 0.63
C ILE A 200 -10.85 -8.42 -0.27
N PRO A 201 -11.26 -7.66 -1.32
CA PRO A 201 -12.24 -8.14 -2.28
C PRO A 201 -11.86 -9.52 -2.83
N ASN A 202 -12.68 -10.54 -2.54
CA ASN A 202 -12.37 -11.95 -2.85
C ASN A 202 -13.40 -12.63 -3.76
N ASP A 203 -14.37 -11.91 -4.25
CA ASP A 203 -15.41 -12.38 -5.16
C ASP A 203 -14.95 -12.46 -6.63
N GLY A 204 -13.77 -11.90 -6.93
CA GLY A 204 -13.17 -11.83 -8.25
C GLY A 204 -12.11 -12.90 -8.56
N PRO A 205 -11.40 -12.75 -9.70
CA PRO A 205 -10.32 -13.65 -10.09
C PRO A 205 -9.20 -13.78 -9.07
N VAL A 206 -8.82 -12.68 -8.40
CA VAL A 206 -7.76 -12.69 -7.38
C VAL A 206 -8.19 -13.49 -6.15
N GLY A 207 -9.44 -13.35 -5.69
CA GLY A 207 -9.97 -14.18 -4.60
C GLY A 207 -9.93 -15.67 -4.96
N LYS A 208 -10.35 -16.04 -6.18
CA LYS A 208 -10.27 -17.43 -6.67
C LYS A 208 -8.83 -17.96 -6.75
N LEU A 209 -7.87 -17.09 -7.09
CA LEU A 209 -6.46 -17.45 -7.07
C LEU A 209 -5.99 -17.75 -5.64
N LEU A 210 -6.34 -16.90 -4.66
CA LEU A 210 -5.99 -17.13 -3.26
C LEU A 210 -6.60 -18.44 -2.74
N ASP A 211 -7.86 -18.70 -3.04
CA ASP A 211 -8.54 -19.97 -2.69
C ASP A 211 -7.82 -21.17 -3.29
N ALA A 212 -7.45 -21.11 -4.57
CA ALA A 212 -6.79 -22.20 -5.29
C ALA A 212 -5.42 -22.55 -4.69
N VAL A 213 -4.72 -21.56 -4.09
CA VAL A 213 -3.41 -21.77 -3.45
C VAL A 213 -3.49 -21.87 -1.92
N GLY A 214 -4.69 -21.89 -1.35
CA GLY A 214 -4.94 -22.02 0.09
C GLY A 214 -4.47 -20.82 0.92
N ARG A 215 -4.44 -19.59 0.34
CA ARG A 215 -4.10 -18.36 1.05
C ARG A 215 -5.34 -17.63 1.53
N SER A 216 -5.28 -17.13 2.77
CA SER A 216 -6.33 -16.28 3.34
C SER A 216 -6.38 -14.92 2.63
N PRO A 217 -7.58 -14.37 2.34
CA PRO A 217 -7.75 -13.00 1.85
C PRO A 217 -7.71 -11.95 2.98
N MET A 218 -7.57 -12.36 4.24
CA MET A 218 -7.68 -11.49 5.39
C MET A 218 -6.49 -10.53 5.52
N ARG A 219 -6.78 -9.30 5.89
CA ARG A 219 -5.80 -8.31 6.31
C ARG A 219 -5.83 -8.13 7.83
N ALA A 220 -4.66 -7.91 8.41
CA ALA A 220 -4.54 -7.49 9.80
C ALA A 220 -5.25 -6.15 10.03
N SER A 221 -5.79 -5.94 11.22
CA SER A 221 -6.45 -4.69 11.64
C SER A 221 -5.54 -3.49 11.45
N HIS A 222 -5.95 -2.48 10.68
CA HIS A 222 -5.09 -1.34 10.35
C HIS A 222 -5.86 -0.06 10.05
N LEU A 223 -5.16 1.06 10.20
CA LEU A 223 -5.59 2.41 9.84
C LEU A 223 -4.56 3.00 8.87
N HIS A 224 -5.03 3.57 7.77
CA HIS A 224 -4.19 4.17 6.74
C HIS A 224 -3.85 5.63 7.03
N PHE A 225 -2.65 6.02 6.61
CA PHE A 225 -2.17 7.40 6.63
C PHE A 225 -1.50 7.77 5.30
N MET A 226 -1.78 8.97 4.81
CA MET A 226 -0.91 9.65 3.86
C MET A 226 -0.56 11.01 4.42
N VAL A 227 0.74 11.29 4.55
CA VAL A 227 1.22 12.54 5.14
C VAL A 227 2.10 13.28 4.14
N SER A 228 1.75 14.53 3.89
CA SER A 228 2.48 15.39 2.96
C SER A 228 2.79 16.74 3.59
N ALA A 229 3.99 17.25 3.32
CA ALA A 229 4.41 18.59 3.72
C ALA A 229 5.39 19.18 2.70
N ALA A 230 5.54 20.50 2.70
CA ALA A 230 6.48 21.18 1.81
C ALA A 230 7.91 20.69 2.05
N GLN A 231 8.64 20.39 0.98
CA GLN A 231 10.01 19.90 1.00
C GLN A 231 10.22 18.52 1.67
N MET A 232 9.14 17.83 1.99
CA MET A 232 9.17 16.47 2.54
C MET A 232 8.69 15.46 1.48
N ARG A 233 9.21 14.25 1.56
CA ARG A 233 8.70 13.11 0.79
C ARG A 233 7.33 12.73 1.34
N THR A 234 6.33 12.63 0.48
CA THR A 234 5.01 12.12 0.88
C THR A 234 5.15 10.71 1.42
N LEU A 235 4.65 10.50 2.62
CA LEU A 235 4.60 9.20 3.28
C LEU A 235 3.21 8.59 3.07
N VAL A 236 3.15 7.35 2.59
CA VAL A 236 1.96 6.50 2.64
C VAL A 236 2.28 5.33 3.53
N THR A 237 1.48 5.10 4.54
CA THR A 237 1.72 4.04 5.52
C THR A 237 0.43 3.54 6.17
N HIS A 238 0.56 2.48 6.97
CA HIS A 238 -0.49 1.96 7.86
C HIS A 238 0.05 1.91 9.28
N ILE A 239 -0.86 1.91 10.27
CA ILE A 239 -0.57 1.38 11.59
C ILE A 239 -1.43 0.16 11.83
N PHE A 240 -0.86 -0.82 12.51
CA PHE A 240 -1.49 -2.12 12.77
C PHE A 240 -1.74 -2.30 14.27
N VAL A 241 -2.80 -3.03 14.61
CA VAL A 241 -3.17 -3.30 16.01
C VAL A 241 -2.26 -4.37 16.57
N ARG A 242 -1.54 -4.06 17.67
CA ARG A 242 -0.72 -5.04 18.39
C ARG A 242 -1.59 -6.16 18.95
N GLY A 243 -1.14 -7.39 18.73
CA GLY A 243 -1.84 -8.60 19.16
C GLY A 243 -2.89 -9.13 18.19
N ASP A 244 -3.07 -8.49 17.02
CA ASP A 244 -3.88 -9.09 15.97
C ASP A 244 -3.24 -10.38 15.46
N GLU A 245 -4.01 -11.45 15.35
CA GLU A 245 -3.55 -12.79 14.94
C GLU A 245 -3.11 -12.85 13.48
N LEU A 246 -3.41 -11.83 12.68
CA LEU A 246 -3.10 -11.76 11.25
C LEU A 246 -1.81 -10.99 10.93
N LEU A 247 -1.11 -10.44 11.92
CA LEU A 247 0.12 -9.65 11.70
C LEU A 247 1.16 -10.41 10.86
N ASP A 248 1.31 -11.71 11.08
CA ASP A 248 2.24 -12.57 10.32
C ASP A 248 1.63 -13.15 9.02
N ARG A 249 0.36 -12.85 8.72
CA ARG A 249 -0.41 -13.45 7.62
C ARG A 249 -1.20 -12.44 6.81
N ASP A 250 -0.86 -11.16 6.92
CA ASP A 250 -1.51 -10.09 6.13
C ASP A 250 -1.43 -10.42 4.64
N SER A 251 -2.57 -10.45 3.96
CA SER A 251 -2.69 -10.92 2.58
C SER A 251 -1.90 -10.10 1.57
N VAL A 252 -1.51 -8.85 1.92
CA VAL A 252 -0.76 -7.94 1.05
C VAL A 252 0.66 -7.64 1.55
N PHE A 253 1.10 -8.32 2.63
CA PHE A 253 2.45 -8.18 3.20
C PHE A 253 2.79 -6.77 3.69
N GLY A 254 1.78 -6.00 4.13
CA GLY A 254 1.92 -4.60 4.53
C GLY A 254 2.50 -4.40 5.94
N VAL A 255 2.47 -5.43 6.78
CA VAL A 255 2.87 -5.32 8.20
C VAL A 255 4.37 -5.14 8.33
N LYS A 256 4.76 -4.15 9.13
CA LYS A 256 6.14 -3.91 9.56
C LYS A 256 6.17 -3.69 11.07
N GLU A 257 7.20 -4.18 11.75
CA GLU A 257 7.31 -4.14 13.22
C GLU A 257 7.21 -2.71 13.77
N SER A 258 7.83 -1.74 13.10
CA SER A 258 7.81 -0.32 13.47
C SER A 258 6.42 0.34 13.36
N LEU A 259 5.48 -0.32 12.69
CA LEU A 259 4.13 0.18 12.44
C LEU A 259 3.06 -0.54 13.29
N ILE A 260 3.46 -1.44 14.19
CA ILE A 260 2.56 -2.13 15.11
C ILE A 260 2.38 -1.28 16.36
N MET A 261 1.16 -0.73 16.55
CA MET A 261 0.82 0.20 17.62
C MET A 261 -0.07 -0.46 18.68
N ASP A 262 0.04 0.03 19.91
CA ASP A 262 -0.86 -0.32 21.00
C ASP A 262 -2.17 0.47 20.88
N PHE A 263 -3.29 -0.22 20.79
CA PHE A 263 -4.63 0.34 20.86
C PHE A 263 -5.20 0.04 22.26
N SER A 264 -4.90 0.92 23.23
CA SER A 264 -5.26 0.75 24.63
C SER A 264 -6.76 0.87 24.83
N GLU A 265 -7.42 -0.19 25.30
CA GLU A 265 -8.85 -0.18 25.59
C GLU A 265 -9.14 0.68 26.83
N GLN A 266 -10.14 1.54 26.70
CA GLN A 266 -10.65 2.40 27.76
C GLN A 266 -12.04 1.92 28.19
N ALA A 267 -12.25 1.82 29.50
CA ALA A 267 -13.50 1.33 30.03
C ALA A 267 -14.69 2.21 29.65
N ALA A 268 -15.86 1.62 29.60
CA ALA A 268 -17.11 2.33 29.40
C ALA A 268 -17.30 3.43 30.47
N GLY A 269 -17.60 4.66 30.00
CA GLY A 269 -17.78 5.84 30.88
C GLY A 269 -16.48 6.47 31.40
N SER A 270 -15.30 6.01 30.95
CA SER A 270 -14.04 6.70 31.26
C SER A 270 -13.99 8.07 30.58
N GLU A 271 -13.26 9.02 31.20
CA GLU A 271 -13.05 10.36 30.67
C GLU A 271 -12.32 10.31 29.33
N THR A 272 -12.82 11.02 28.34
CA THR A 272 -12.22 11.15 27.02
C THR A 272 -11.22 12.30 26.97
N PRO A 273 -10.20 12.27 26.09
CA PRO A 273 -9.16 13.31 26.04
C PRO A 273 -9.68 14.73 25.74
N ASP A 274 -10.81 14.84 25.05
CA ASP A 274 -11.45 16.10 24.67
C ASP A 274 -12.75 16.41 25.44
N GLY A 275 -13.11 15.56 26.42
CA GLY A 275 -14.35 15.69 27.21
C GLY A 275 -15.62 15.24 26.47
N ARG A 276 -15.49 14.59 25.30
CA ARG A 276 -16.62 14.09 24.51
C ARG A 276 -17.38 13.01 25.27
N ASP A 277 -18.70 13.12 25.32
CA ASP A 277 -19.58 12.07 25.83
C ASP A 277 -19.78 10.99 24.74
N LEU A 278 -19.34 9.78 25.04
CA LEU A 278 -19.51 8.61 24.18
C LEU A 278 -20.76 7.78 24.53
N GLY A 279 -21.66 8.32 25.38
CA GLY A 279 -22.89 7.61 25.78
C GLY A 279 -22.61 6.33 26.55
N GLY A 280 -21.56 6.31 27.37
CA GLY A 280 -21.17 5.15 28.16
C GLY A 280 -20.53 4.00 27.37
N ARG A 281 -20.16 4.20 26.11
CA ARG A 281 -19.43 3.20 25.31
C ARG A 281 -17.97 3.11 25.75
N SER A 282 -17.37 1.91 25.64
CA SER A 282 -15.91 1.74 25.67
C SER A 282 -15.29 2.32 24.40
N TRP A 283 -14.03 2.70 24.48
CA TRP A 283 -13.28 3.27 23.37
C TRP A 283 -11.82 2.82 23.42
N SER A 284 -11.05 3.09 22.42
CA SER A 284 -9.61 2.82 22.43
C SER A 284 -8.80 4.09 22.20
N ARG A 285 -7.52 4.05 22.57
CA ARG A 285 -6.56 5.13 22.33
C ARG A 285 -5.29 4.58 21.73
N THR A 286 -4.79 5.24 20.72
CA THR A 286 -3.48 4.93 20.13
C THR A 286 -2.68 6.20 19.91
N ARG A 287 -1.35 6.07 19.93
CA ARG A 287 -0.41 7.14 19.60
C ARG A 287 0.48 6.67 18.47
N PHE A 288 0.58 7.49 17.43
CA PHE A 288 1.48 7.25 16.30
C PHE A 288 2.26 8.52 15.98
N ASP A 289 3.55 8.52 16.30
CA ASP A 289 4.46 9.61 15.96
C ASP A 289 5.09 9.34 14.60
N ILE A 290 5.08 10.33 13.72
CA ILE A 290 5.46 10.23 12.31
C ILE A 290 6.73 11.05 12.08
N VAL A 291 7.73 10.44 11.44
CA VAL A 291 8.96 11.11 11.03
C VAL A 291 9.00 11.17 9.51
N LEU A 292 8.98 12.37 8.93
CA LEU A 292 9.05 12.57 7.49
C LEU A 292 10.50 12.70 7.01
N ALA A 293 10.81 11.97 5.93
CA ALA A 293 12.06 12.16 5.21
C ALA A 293 12.01 13.42 4.34
N PRO A 294 13.14 14.14 4.15
CA PRO A 294 13.20 15.25 3.20
C PRO A 294 12.91 14.74 1.78
N ALA A 295 12.33 15.60 0.94
CA ALA A 295 12.25 15.34 -0.49
C ALA A 295 13.69 15.20 -1.00
N SER A 296 14.01 14.08 -1.69
CA SER A 296 15.28 13.99 -2.39
C SER A 296 15.31 15.11 -3.43
N GLU A 297 16.39 15.89 -3.47
CA GLU A 297 16.60 16.80 -4.60
C GLU A 297 16.48 15.98 -5.88
N PRO A 298 15.77 16.48 -6.92
CA PRO A 298 15.73 15.82 -8.20
C PRO A 298 17.18 15.64 -8.65
N THR A 299 17.64 14.39 -8.72
CA THR A 299 18.98 14.06 -9.22
C THR A 299 19.07 14.65 -10.62
N ASN A 300 19.82 15.73 -10.74
CA ASN A 300 20.02 16.46 -11.98
C ASN A 300 20.98 15.66 -12.88
N THR A 301 20.53 14.49 -13.33
CA THR A 301 21.24 13.57 -14.25
C THR A 301 21.42 14.17 -15.65
N ARG A 302 21.10 15.48 -15.85
CA ARG A 302 21.32 16.21 -17.10
C ARG A 302 22.62 17.04 -17.17
N ALA A 303 23.39 17.15 -16.07
CA ALA A 303 24.55 18.06 -16.04
C ALA A 303 25.89 17.41 -16.40
N GLU A 304 26.00 16.09 -16.51
CA GLU A 304 27.28 15.44 -16.83
C GLU A 304 27.48 15.01 -18.30
N ALA A 305 26.40 15.01 -19.11
CA ALA A 305 26.50 14.63 -20.51
C ALA A 305 26.98 15.78 -21.44
N GLN A 306 27.17 17.00 -20.96
CA GLN A 306 27.55 18.16 -21.79
C GLN A 306 28.96 18.71 -21.54
N LYS A 307 29.80 18.07 -20.72
CA LYS A 307 31.19 18.47 -20.50
C LYS A 307 32.25 17.59 -21.19
N GLY A 308 31.82 16.66 -22.06
CA GLY A 308 32.72 15.68 -22.71
C GLY A 308 33.04 15.91 -24.19
N THR A 309 32.62 17.03 -24.79
CA THR A 309 32.92 17.31 -26.23
C THR A 309 33.45 18.72 -26.46
N ASP A 310 34.59 19.03 -25.85
CA ASP A 310 35.48 20.12 -26.31
C ASP A 310 36.88 19.84 -25.73
N ARG A 311 37.58 18.95 -26.42
CA ARG A 311 39.06 18.95 -26.54
C ARG A 311 39.49 18.12 -27.72
#